data_bbd8ca96e6de76d8dc2e25f4c2243ed4
#
_entry.id   bbd8ca96e6de76d8dc2e25f4c2243ed4
#
_cell.length_a   1.000
_cell.length_b   1.000
_cell.length_c   1.000
_cell.angle_alpha   90.00
_cell.angle_beta   90.00
_cell.angle_gamma   90.00
#
_symmetry.space_group_name_H-M   'P 1'
#
loop_
_entity.id
_entity.type
_entity.pdbx_description
1 polymer ?
#
loop_
_entity_poly.entity_id
_entity_poly.type
_entity_poly.pdbx_seq_one_letter_code
_entity_poly.pdbx_strand_id
1 'polypeptide(L)'
;MTTNPERLSSGLLLGREPHEPTFTRNGKELWVTLRGEDRIAIVNVELALRQLKGTDNTGSTAIRQFLPTINGPAQVWFNREGTLAFVASQKVSQVDVFRVNPGADGHSQPQRVTTLDISAQDKPGFTPFMKTTPDGAEVWFSHKLADALSSRSTRGGFDLIDSVPLGMGARPNHVEFVSNARGSVVYASLARIDDGGPGGVASSPIAIIDRSAASGQRKVVGTFFSHGRESHGLWTNPENTLLYVAHEQDELPGTPNAGQTVCSAFDVSDPLKPVFIAQIPLGNLTLPSGALRNKKSINLVYVRVGAKGQTA
;
A
#
# COMPACT_ATOMS: atom_id res chain seq x y z
N MET A 1 3.72 6.63 -21.03
CA MET A 1 4.19 5.35 -20.46
C MET A 1 5.54 5.08 -21.08
N THR A 2 6.60 4.93 -20.28
CA THR A 2 7.85 4.36 -20.80
C THR A 2 7.56 2.90 -21.08
N THR A 3 7.61 2.52 -22.35
CA THR A 3 7.31 1.17 -22.81
C THR A 3 8.42 0.15 -22.49
N ASN A 4 9.51 0.59 -21.87
CA ASN A 4 10.63 -0.25 -21.43
C ASN A 4 11.17 0.24 -20.09
N PRO A 5 10.74 -0.32 -18.95
CA PRO A 5 11.46 -0.12 -17.71
C PRO A 5 12.84 -0.76 -17.87
N GLU A 6 13.89 0.05 -17.77
CA GLU A 6 15.27 -0.43 -17.79
C GLU A 6 15.46 -1.40 -16.60
N ARG A 7 15.73 -2.67 -16.90
CA ARG A 7 16.13 -3.63 -15.88
C ARG A 7 17.57 -3.36 -15.51
N LEU A 8 17.81 -2.99 -14.26
CA LEU A 8 19.15 -2.94 -13.71
C LEU A 8 19.75 -4.36 -13.68
N SER A 9 21.00 -4.50 -14.03
CA SER A 9 21.66 -5.80 -14.29
C SER A 9 21.76 -6.71 -13.07
N SER A 10 21.65 -6.17 -11.85
CA SER A 10 21.76 -6.90 -10.60
C SER A 10 20.73 -6.40 -9.58
N GLY A 11 20.51 -7.17 -8.50
CA GLY A 11 19.71 -6.79 -7.36
C GLY A 11 20.60 -6.47 -6.15
N LEU A 12 20.07 -5.70 -5.21
CA LEU A 12 20.69 -5.55 -3.87
C LEU A 12 20.20 -6.66 -2.96
N LEU A 13 21.13 -7.35 -2.31
CA LEU A 13 20.80 -8.29 -1.25
C LEU A 13 20.55 -7.51 0.05
N LEU A 14 19.30 -7.44 0.48
CA LEU A 14 18.88 -6.67 1.66
C LEU A 14 18.76 -7.52 2.93
N GLY A 15 18.32 -8.76 2.80
CA GLY A 15 18.05 -9.67 3.92
C GLY A 15 16.92 -10.64 3.59
N ARG A 16 16.39 -11.31 4.63
CA ARG A 16 15.34 -12.34 4.48
C ARG A 16 13.94 -11.73 4.42
N GLU A 17 13.15 -12.21 3.48
CA GLU A 17 11.75 -11.83 3.28
C GLU A 17 11.54 -10.31 3.21
N PRO A 18 12.22 -9.60 2.29
CA PRO A 18 11.89 -8.19 2.05
C PRO A 18 10.43 -8.11 1.60
N HIS A 19 9.64 -7.23 2.25
CA HIS A 19 8.21 -7.20 1.99
C HIS A 19 7.77 -5.90 1.33
N GLU A 20 7.81 -4.77 2.03
CA GLU A 20 7.35 -3.51 1.46
C GLU A 20 8.43 -2.42 1.50
N PRO A 21 8.78 -1.86 0.35
CA PRO A 21 9.69 -0.72 0.24
C PRO A 21 8.92 0.60 0.21
N THR A 22 9.36 1.58 0.98
CA THR A 22 8.79 2.93 0.95
C THR A 22 9.89 3.98 0.96
N PHE A 23 9.80 4.94 0.04
CA PHE A 23 10.74 6.06 -0.01
C PHE A 23 10.48 7.06 1.10
N THR A 24 11.57 7.60 1.67
CA THR A 24 11.47 8.82 2.49
C THR A 24 10.94 9.97 1.63
N ARG A 25 10.33 10.97 2.27
CA ARG A 25 9.67 12.09 1.58
C ARG A 25 10.59 12.86 0.63
N ASN A 26 11.88 12.93 0.94
CA ASN A 26 12.90 13.59 0.12
C ASN A 26 13.52 12.66 -0.95
N GLY A 27 13.09 11.39 -1.03
CA GLY A 27 13.57 10.41 -2.00
C GLY A 27 15.01 9.91 -1.79
N LYS A 28 15.70 10.33 -0.73
CA LYS A 28 17.11 9.95 -0.50
C LYS A 28 17.30 8.56 0.02
N GLU A 29 16.28 8.02 0.71
CA GLU A 29 16.33 6.69 1.28
C GLU A 29 15.12 5.86 0.88
N LEU A 30 15.36 4.56 0.77
CA LEU A 30 14.34 3.53 0.66
C LEU A 30 14.38 2.69 1.94
N TRP A 31 13.28 2.66 2.67
CA TRP A 31 13.11 1.80 3.82
C TRP A 31 12.42 0.52 3.40
N VAL A 32 13.04 -0.64 3.66
CA VAL A 32 12.52 -1.95 3.26
C VAL A 32 12.36 -2.82 4.49
N THR A 33 11.13 -3.24 4.76
CA THR A 33 10.83 -4.15 5.86
C THR A 33 11.40 -5.55 5.55
N LEU A 34 12.13 -6.13 6.50
CA LEU A 34 12.67 -7.48 6.44
C LEU A 34 11.89 -8.36 7.42
N ARG A 35 10.81 -8.92 6.94
CA ARG A 35 9.85 -9.68 7.76
C ARG A 35 10.45 -10.89 8.46
N GLY A 36 11.46 -11.50 7.83
CA GLY A 36 12.19 -12.64 8.38
C GLY A 36 13.31 -12.30 9.37
N GLU A 37 13.54 -11.01 9.69
CA GLU A 37 14.69 -10.56 10.46
C GLU A 37 14.36 -9.48 11.51
N ASP A 38 13.09 -9.17 11.74
CA ASP A 38 12.60 -8.20 12.71
C ASP A 38 13.29 -6.83 12.65
N ARG A 39 13.54 -6.35 11.42
CA ARG A 39 14.22 -5.08 11.16
C ARG A 39 13.85 -4.47 9.81
N ILE A 40 14.21 -3.20 9.62
CA ILE A 40 14.16 -2.49 8.35
C ILE A 40 15.58 -2.30 7.83
N ALA A 41 15.80 -2.54 6.54
CA ALA A 41 16.99 -2.08 5.83
C ALA A 41 16.74 -0.65 5.33
N ILE A 42 17.57 0.30 5.74
CA ILE A 42 17.55 1.69 5.24
C ILE A 42 18.63 1.82 4.18
N VAL A 43 18.20 2.06 2.95
CA VAL A 43 19.05 2.06 1.75
C VAL A 43 19.25 3.48 1.25
N ASN A 44 20.48 3.87 0.98
CA ASN A 44 20.81 5.09 0.25
C ASN A 44 20.47 4.89 -1.22
N VAL A 45 19.47 5.61 -1.72
CA VAL A 45 18.93 5.46 -3.08
C VAL A 45 19.96 5.81 -4.14
N GLU A 46 20.69 6.91 -3.97
CA GLU A 46 21.69 7.34 -4.95
C GLU A 46 22.82 6.31 -5.09
N LEU A 47 23.36 5.84 -3.96
CA LEU A 47 24.43 4.83 -3.97
C LEU A 47 23.93 3.50 -4.55
N ALA A 48 22.71 3.08 -4.16
CA ALA A 48 22.09 1.88 -4.70
C ALA A 48 21.95 1.94 -6.23
N LEU A 49 21.49 3.07 -6.76
CA LEU A 49 21.35 3.25 -8.22
C LEU A 49 22.71 3.22 -8.92
N ARG A 50 23.76 3.83 -8.36
CA ARG A 50 25.12 3.75 -8.93
C ARG A 50 25.64 2.32 -8.95
N GLN A 51 25.46 1.57 -7.86
CA GLN A 51 25.87 0.16 -7.78
C GLN A 51 25.12 -0.72 -8.79
N LEU A 52 23.80 -0.55 -8.86
CA LEU A 52 22.97 -1.32 -9.81
C LEU A 52 23.29 -1.00 -11.27
N LYS A 53 23.78 0.20 -11.57
CA LYS A 53 24.25 0.61 -12.90
C LYS A 53 25.71 0.26 -13.17
N GLY A 54 26.43 -0.30 -12.22
CA GLY A 54 27.85 -0.61 -12.35
C GLY A 54 28.78 0.63 -12.40
N THR A 55 28.30 1.79 -11.93
CA THR A 55 29.05 3.05 -11.94
C THR A 55 29.69 3.37 -10.59
N ASP A 56 29.49 2.53 -9.58
CA ASP A 56 30.15 2.65 -8.28
C ASP A 56 31.00 1.40 -8.00
N ASN A 57 32.30 1.59 -7.87
CA ASN A 57 33.30 0.57 -7.61
C ASN A 57 33.96 0.74 -6.22
N THR A 58 33.35 1.49 -5.32
CA THR A 58 33.96 1.81 -4.00
C THR A 58 33.94 0.62 -3.05
N GLY A 59 33.17 -0.44 -3.34
CA GLY A 59 32.94 -1.57 -2.43
C GLY A 59 32.07 -1.22 -1.20
N SER A 60 31.55 0.00 -1.13
CA SER A 60 30.65 0.43 -0.08
C SER A 60 29.30 -0.28 -0.19
N THR A 61 28.61 -0.52 0.92
CA THR A 61 27.22 -1.00 0.89
C THR A 61 26.24 0.17 0.75
N ALA A 62 25.22 -0.01 -0.10
CA ALA A 62 24.11 0.95 -0.16
C ALA A 62 23.20 0.90 1.07
N ILE A 63 23.26 -0.16 1.86
CA ILE A 63 22.55 -0.25 3.13
C ILE A 63 23.26 0.63 4.15
N ARG A 64 22.60 1.71 4.58
CA ARG A 64 23.14 2.63 5.59
C ARG A 64 23.09 2.06 6.99
N GLN A 65 21.96 1.45 7.31
CA GLN A 65 21.75 0.83 8.63
C GLN A 65 20.61 -0.18 8.59
N PHE A 66 20.61 -1.05 9.59
CA PHE A 66 19.46 -1.88 9.94
C PHE A 66 18.79 -1.30 11.18
N LEU A 67 17.51 -1.00 11.09
CA LEU A 67 16.70 -0.46 12.17
C LEU A 67 15.91 -1.61 12.83
N PRO A 68 16.19 -1.98 14.09
CA PRO A 68 15.40 -2.98 14.80
C PRO A 68 13.94 -2.55 14.98
N THR A 69 13.02 -3.48 14.78
CA THR A 69 11.58 -3.27 14.90
C THR A 69 10.90 -4.31 15.76
N ILE A 70 9.58 -4.21 15.91
CA ILE A 70 8.71 -5.29 16.38
C ILE A 70 8.89 -6.54 15.51
N ASN A 71 8.50 -7.70 16.06
CA ASN A 71 8.60 -9.00 15.37
C ASN A 71 7.77 -8.99 14.07
N GLY A 72 8.37 -9.42 12.96
CA GLY A 72 7.75 -9.60 11.67
C GLY A 72 7.25 -8.30 11.00
N PRO A 73 8.09 -7.26 10.85
CA PRO A 73 7.69 -6.02 10.19
C PRO A 73 7.31 -6.30 8.75
N ALA A 74 6.12 -5.88 8.34
CA ALA A 74 5.63 -6.15 7.00
C ALA A 74 5.41 -4.89 6.18
N GLN A 75 5.03 -3.79 6.79
CA GLN A 75 4.87 -2.52 6.10
C GLN A 75 5.53 -1.39 6.88
N VAL A 76 6.11 -0.44 6.14
CA VAL A 76 6.51 0.86 6.66
C VAL A 76 5.81 1.97 5.86
N TRP A 77 5.25 2.96 6.55
CA TRP A 77 4.58 4.10 5.94
C TRP A 77 4.96 5.40 6.64
N PHE A 78 5.25 6.44 5.87
CA PHE A 78 5.57 7.76 6.41
C PHE A 78 4.32 8.64 6.50
N ASN A 79 4.26 9.52 7.51
CA ASN A 79 3.27 10.58 7.51
C ASN A 79 3.56 11.58 6.36
N ARG A 80 2.59 12.45 6.10
CA ARG A 80 2.67 13.43 5.02
C ARG A 80 3.96 14.28 5.06
N GLU A 81 4.36 14.69 6.25
CA GLU A 81 5.53 15.55 6.47
C GLU A 81 6.85 14.77 6.37
N GLY A 82 6.83 13.45 6.40
CA GLY A 82 8.01 12.59 6.44
C GLY A 82 8.76 12.65 7.77
N THR A 83 8.10 13.08 8.84
CA THR A 83 8.68 13.22 10.18
C THR A 83 8.46 12.00 11.05
N LEU A 84 7.43 11.22 10.75
CA LEU A 84 7.09 9.96 11.43
C LEU A 84 7.05 8.81 10.41
N ALA A 85 7.50 7.64 10.87
CA ALA A 85 7.35 6.37 10.17
C ALA A 85 6.59 5.40 11.08
N PHE A 86 5.58 4.75 10.53
CA PHE A 86 4.80 3.69 11.16
C PHE A 86 5.24 2.35 10.59
N VAL A 87 5.44 1.35 11.43
CA VAL A 87 5.88 0.01 11.02
C VAL A 87 4.92 -1.02 11.59
N ALA A 88 4.11 -1.63 10.72
CA ALA A 88 3.15 -2.66 11.11
C ALA A 88 3.76 -4.06 11.06
N SER A 89 3.31 -4.92 11.96
CA SER A 89 3.73 -6.32 12.04
C SER A 89 2.70 -7.26 11.40
N GLN A 90 3.19 -8.35 10.82
CA GLN A 90 2.37 -9.49 10.45
C GLN A 90 2.21 -10.51 11.58
N LYS A 91 3.12 -10.53 12.55
CA LYS A 91 3.17 -11.57 13.58
C LYS A 91 2.54 -11.17 14.91
N VAL A 92 2.55 -9.87 15.21
CA VAL A 92 2.02 -9.32 16.46
C VAL A 92 1.12 -8.14 16.19
N SER A 93 0.08 -7.95 17.00
CA SER A 93 -0.86 -6.82 16.88
C SER A 93 -0.25 -5.53 17.46
N GLN A 94 0.86 -5.10 16.85
CA GLN A 94 1.63 -3.93 17.27
C GLN A 94 2.08 -3.11 16.07
N VAL A 95 2.30 -1.81 16.30
CA VAL A 95 2.85 -0.87 15.32
C VAL A 95 3.95 -0.05 16.00
N ASP A 96 5.17 -0.14 15.50
CA ASP A 96 6.23 0.77 15.92
C ASP A 96 6.06 2.14 15.27
N VAL A 97 6.31 3.19 16.04
CA VAL A 97 6.34 4.56 15.55
C VAL A 97 7.75 5.11 15.75
N PHE A 98 8.36 5.56 14.66
CA PHE A 98 9.67 6.18 14.67
C PHE A 98 9.58 7.64 14.26
N ARG A 99 10.37 8.50 14.95
CA ARG A 99 10.70 9.83 14.44
C ARG A 99 11.83 9.67 13.43
N VAL A 100 11.68 10.25 12.23
CA VAL A 100 12.63 10.07 11.13
C VAL A 100 13.92 10.87 11.35
N ASN A 101 13.82 12.11 11.90
CA ASN A 101 14.95 13.00 12.22
C ASN A 101 15.96 13.10 11.07
N PRO A 102 15.62 13.73 9.92
CA PRO A 102 16.59 13.89 8.85
C PRO A 102 17.74 14.81 9.29
N GLY A 103 18.99 14.36 9.09
CA GLY A 103 20.19 15.16 9.31
C GLY A 103 20.38 16.24 8.24
N ALA A 104 21.44 17.03 8.35
CA ALA A 104 21.76 18.09 7.38
C ALA A 104 21.98 17.55 5.94
N ASP A 105 22.46 16.32 5.82
CA ASP A 105 22.60 15.60 4.55
C ASP A 105 21.26 15.06 4.00
N GLY A 106 20.17 15.20 4.77
CA GLY A 106 18.83 14.74 4.46
C GLY A 106 18.60 13.23 4.64
N HIS A 107 19.56 12.51 5.19
CA HIS A 107 19.39 11.11 5.58
C HIS A 107 18.81 10.99 6.99
N SER A 108 18.03 9.95 7.22
CA SER A 108 17.34 9.76 8.49
C SER A 108 18.26 9.33 9.63
N GLN A 109 17.88 9.72 10.85
CA GLN A 109 18.44 9.27 12.13
C GLN A 109 17.26 8.76 12.98
N PRO A 110 16.68 7.59 12.64
CA PRO A 110 15.42 7.16 13.21
C PRO A 110 15.53 6.86 14.71
N GLN A 111 14.53 7.34 15.45
CA GLN A 111 14.39 7.08 16.86
C GLN A 111 12.99 6.55 17.15
N ARG A 112 12.88 5.40 17.82
CA ARG A 112 11.58 4.87 18.24
C ARG A 112 10.93 5.83 19.24
N VAL A 113 9.69 6.23 18.93
CA VAL A 113 8.86 7.09 19.79
C VAL A 113 8.04 6.21 20.74
N THR A 114 7.39 5.20 20.19
CA THR A 114 6.51 4.28 20.92
C THR A 114 6.25 3.03 20.09
N THR A 115 5.71 2.02 20.75
CA THR A 115 5.06 0.86 20.11
C THR A 115 3.58 0.90 20.51
N LEU A 116 2.71 1.00 19.53
CA LEU A 116 1.26 1.02 19.72
C LEU A 116 0.75 -0.40 19.86
N ASP A 117 -0.03 -0.67 20.87
CA ASP A 117 -0.85 -1.87 20.97
C ASP A 117 -2.15 -1.65 20.17
N ILE A 118 -2.41 -2.50 19.19
CA ILE A 118 -3.62 -2.50 18.36
C ILE A 118 -4.45 -3.77 18.55
N SER A 119 -4.15 -4.59 19.55
CA SER A 119 -4.77 -5.91 19.78
C SER A 119 -6.28 -5.84 20.00
N ALA A 120 -6.79 -4.70 20.49
CA ALA A 120 -8.24 -4.50 20.65
C ALA A 120 -8.99 -4.41 19.30
N GLN A 121 -8.32 -4.06 18.21
CA GLN A 121 -8.88 -3.92 16.86
C GLN A 121 -8.39 -5.02 15.90
N ASP A 122 -7.29 -5.68 16.23
CA ASP A 122 -6.58 -6.58 15.33
C ASP A 122 -6.58 -8.03 15.83
N LYS A 123 -6.31 -8.96 14.91
CA LYS A 123 -5.97 -10.35 15.20
C LYS A 123 -4.62 -10.65 14.56
N PRO A 124 -3.62 -11.12 15.32
CA PRO A 124 -2.29 -11.39 14.79
C PRO A 124 -2.30 -12.54 13.77
N GLY A 125 -1.29 -12.57 12.93
CA GLY A 125 -1.10 -13.61 11.91
C GLY A 125 -1.26 -13.12 10.49
N PHE A 126 -1.74 -11.89 10.27
CA PHE A 126 -1.72 -11.23 8.98
C PHE A 126 -1.56 -9.71 9.15
N THR A 127 -0.79 -9.11 8.26
CA THR A 127 -0.40 -7.71 8.33
C THR A 127 -1.58 -6.77 8.30
N PRO A 128 -1.72 -5.86 9.26
CA PRO A 128 -2.45 -4.64 9.00
C PRO A 128 -1.72 -3.84 7.92
N PHE A 129 -2.41 -3.55 6.83
CA PHE A 129 -1.97 -2.52 5.91
C PHE A 129 -2.32 -1.16 6.50
N MET A 130 -1.49 -0.16 6.24
CA MET A 130 -1.71 1.18 6.79
C MET A 130 -1.42 2.26 5.77
N LYS A 131 -2.12 3.38 5.90
CA LYS A 131 -1.88 4.59 5.12
C LYS A 131 -2.27 5.82 5.92
N THR A 132 -1.49 6.89 5.80
CA THR A 132 -1.85 8.18 6.41
C THR A 132 -2.78 8.96 5.51
N THR A 133 -3.70 9.73 6.10
CA THR A 133 -4.60 10.60 5.36
C THR A 133 -3.83 11.69 4.61
N PRO A 134 -4.36 12.23 3.49
CA PRO A 134 -3.72 13.29 2.71
C PRO A 134 -3.44 14.57 3.51
N ASP A 135 -4.24 14.87 4.53
CA ASP A 135 -4.03 15.98 5.46
C ASP A 135 -3.00 15.66 6.57
N GLY A 136 -2.52 14.41 6.63
CA GLY A 136 -1.56 13.94 7.61
C GLY A 136 -2.10 13.80 9.03
N ALA A 137 -3.40 13.99 9.26
CA ALA A 137 -3.98 14.02 10.60
C ALA A 137 -4.22 12.63 11.21
N GLU A 138 -4.40 11.62 10.36
CA GLU A 138 -4.76 10.27 10.80
C GLU A 138 -3.89 9.23 10.09
N VAL A 139 -3.69 8.09 10.74
CA VAL A 139 -3.21 6.84 10.14
C VAL A 139 -4.32 5.80 10.24
N TRP A 140 -4.64 5.17 9.12
CA TRP A 140 -5.64 4.13 9.02
C TRP A 140 -5.00 2.76 8.86
N PHE A 141 -5.58 1.76 9.51
CA PHE A 141 -5.14 0.37 9.49
C PHE A 141 -6.25 -0.53 8.98
N SER A 142 -5.91 -1.48 8.12
CA SER A 142 -6.80 -2.58 7.76
C SER A 142 -6.45 -3.82 8.58
N HIS A 143 -7.41 -4.40 9.27
CA HIS A 143 -7.25 -5.57 10.13
C HIS A 143 -7.85 -6.80 9.43
N LYS A 144 -7.04 -7.47 8.61
CA LYS A 144 -7.52 -8.54 7.69
C LYS A 144 -8.24 -9.67 8.42
N LEU A 145 -7.71 -10.14 9.53
CA LEU A 145 -8.30 -11.26 10.27
C LEU A 145 -9.38 -10.83 11.28
N ALA A 146 -9.51 -9.54 11.54
CA ALA A 146 -10.56 -8.98 12.39
C ALA A 146 -11.73 -8.38 11.59
N ASP A 147 -11.67 -8.41 10.25
CA ASP A 147 -12.70 -7.87 9.36
C ASP A 147 -13.06 -6.41 9.68
N ALA A 148 -12.08 -5.59 9.97
CA ALA A 148 -12.28 -4.22 10.43
C ALA A 148 -11.23 -3.25 9.90
N LEU A 149 -11.52 -1.96 9.99
CA LEU A 149 -10.55 -0.87 9.90
C LEU A 149 -10.46 -0.17 11.25
N SER A 150 -9.33 0.49 11.51
CA SER A 150 -9.23 1.49 12.58
C SER A 150 -8.44 2.70 12.11
N SER A 151 -8.69 3.84 12.75
CA SER A 151 -7.88 5.04 12.56
C SER A 151 -7.36 5.58 13.89
N ARG A 152 -6.16 6.15 13.84
CA ARG A 152 -5.53 6.80 14.99
C ARG A 152 -5.02 8.18 14.60
N SER A 153 -4.96 9.09 15.58
CA SER A 153 -4.30 10.38 15.41
C SER A 153 -2.81 10.18 15.08
N THR A 154 -2.27 11.00 14.20
CA THR A 154 -0.81 11.09 13.99
C THR A 154 -0.16 12.09 14.94
N ARG A 155 -0.94 12.74 15.79
CA ARG A 155 -0.50 13.78 16.73
C ARG A 155 -0.76 13.35 18.17
N GLY A 156 0.05 13.86 19.08
CA GLY A 156 -0.09 13.56 20.50
C GLY A 156 0.22 12.10 20.84
N GLY A 157 -0.70 11.43 21.51
CA GLY A 157 -0.56 10.05 22.01
C GLY A 157 -0.90 8.95 21.00
N PHE A 158 -1.21 9.26 19.75
CA PHE A 158 -1.69 8.33 18.73
C PHE A 158 -3.02 7.66 19.12
N ASP A 159 -3.92 8.45 19.69
CA ASP A 159 -5.20 7.97 20.21
C ASP A 159 -6.08 7.35 19.12
N LEU A 160 -6.81 6.31 19.48
CA LEU A 160 -7.81 5.70 18.60
C LEU A 160 -8.92 6.72 18.30
N ILE A 161 -9.25 6.87 17.01
CA ILE A 161 -10.32 7.75 16.55
C ILE A 161 -11.53 6.93 16.13
N ASP A 162 -11.35 5.96 15.23
CA ASP A 162 -12.42 5.13 14.70
C ASP A 162 -12.07 3.65 14.80
N SER A 163 -13.11 2.83 14.94
CA SER A 163 -13.09 1.39 14.71
C SER A 163 -14.29 1.05 13.85
N VAL A 164 -14.04 0.61 12.61
CA VAL A 164 -15.08 0.42 11.58
C VAL A 164 -15.18 -1.05 11.22
N PRO A 165 -16.19 -1.78 11.69
CA PRO A 165 -16.44 -3.15 11.29
C PRO A 165 -16.89 -3.20 9.82
N LEU A 166 -16.37 -4.17 9.06
CA LEU A 166 -16.66 -4.38 7.63
C LEU A 166 -17.59 -5.56 7.36
N GLY A 167 -18.00 -6.26 8.42
CA GLY A 167 -18.77 -7.48 8.32
C GLY A 167 -17.91 -8.75 8.21
N MET A 168 -18.46 -9.86 8.64
CA MET A 168 -17.76 -11.15 8.74
C MET A 168 -17.23 -11.61 7.36
N GLY A 169 -15.99 -12.04 7.32
CA GLY A 169 -15.32 -12.52 6.13
C GLY A 169 -14.89 -11.43 5.15
N ALA A 170 -14.98 -10.16 5.50
CA ALA A 170 -14.58 -9.03 4.64
C ALA A 170 -13.10 -9.11 4.25
N ARG A 171 -12.22 -9.42 5.20
CA ARG A 171 -10.77 -9.57 5.00
C ARG A 171 -10.14 -8.38 4.27
N PRO A 172 -10.17 -7.17 4.85
CA PRO A 172 -9.62 -5.99 4.20
C PRO A 172 -8.12 -6.14 3.91
N ASN A 173 -7.69 -5.67 2.73
CA ASN A 173 -6.30 -5.58 2.34
C ASN A 173 -5.80 -4.14 2.52
N HIS A 174 -6.03 -3.28 1.52
CA HIS A 174 -5.51 -1.91 1.50
C HIS A 174 -6.60 -0.88 1.73
N VAL A 175 -6.17 0.32 2.10
CA VAL A 175 -7.02 1.51 2.16
C VAL A 175 -6.49 2.59 1.22
N GLU A 176 -7.39 3.36 0.63
CA GLU A 176 -7.08 4.52 -0.21
C GLU A 176 -8.02 5.68 0.11
N PHE A 177 -7.52 6.90 0.01
CA PHE A 177 -8.28 8.11 0.29
C PHE A 177 -8.64 8.83 -1.00
N VAL A 178 -9.90 9.18 -1.13
CA VAL A 178 -10.39 10.07 -2.17
C VAL A 178 -11.01 11.29 -1.50
N SER A 179 -10.52 12.48 -1.84
CA SER A 179 -11.05 13.74 -1.32
C SER A 179 -11.07 14.76 -2.44
N ASN A 180 -12.26 15.20 -2.82
CA ASN A 180 -12.50 16.20 -3.84
C ASN A 180 -13.69 17.10 -3.48
N ALA A 181 -14.12 17.98 -4.38
CA ALA A 181 -15.21 18.90 -4.12
C ALA A 181 -16.58 18.24 -3.83
N ARG A 182 -16.74 16.94 -4.14
CA ARG A 182 -18.00 16.20 -3.94
C ARG A 182 -18.01 15.34 -2.67
N GLY A 183 -16.87 15.15 -2.01
CA GLY A 183 -16.82 14.37 -0.79
C GLY A 183 -15.44 13.90 -0.41
N SER A 184 -15.37 13.26 0.73
CA SER A 184 -14.15 12.65 1.26
C SER A 184 -14.46 11.26 1.79
N VAL A 185 -13.81 10.24 1.23
CA VAL A 185 -14.04 8.83 1.60
C VAL A 185 -12.73 8.09 1.86
N VAL A 186 -12.85 6.97 2.57
CA VAL A 186 -11.87 5.88 2.57
C VAL A 186 -12.45 4.74 1.75
N TYR A 187 -11.72 4.25 0.78
CA TYR A 187 -11.98 2.96 0.16
C TYR A 187 -11.15 1.89 0.84
N ALA A 188 -11.77 0.73 1.09
CA ALA A 188 -11.06 -0.46 1.57
C ALA A 188 -11.27 -1.61 0.60
N SER A 189 -10.20 -2.14 0.03
CA SER A 189 -10.27 -3.35 -0.78
C SER A 189 -10.50 -4.57 0.11
N LEU A 190 -11.43 -5.44 -0.28
CA LEU A 190 -11.77 -6.63 0.47
C LEU A 190 -11.30 -7.87 -0.29
N ALA A 191 -10.56 -8.76 0.38
CA ALA A 191 -10.11 -10.02 -0.23
C ALA A 191 -11.26 -11.01 -0.46
N ARG A 192 -12.41 -10.81 0.19
CA ARG A 192 -13.63 -11.59 -0.06
C ARG A 192 -13.99 -11.55 -1.53
N ILE A 193 -14.44 -12.67 -2.04
CA ILE A 193 -14.95 -12.80 -3.41
C ILE A 193 -16.42 -13.17 -3.30
N ASP A 194 -17.28 -12.39 -3.92
CA ASP A 194 -18.73 -12.60 -3.95
C ASP A 194 -19.14 -13.09 -5.35
N ASP A 195 -19.93 -14.17 -5.43
CA ASP A 195 -20.34 -14.79 -6.71
C ASP A 195 -21.37 -13.93 -7.49
N GLY A 196 -22.05 -13.00 -6.82
CA GLY A 196 -23.03 -12.10 -7.40
C GLY A 196 -22.46 -10.80 -7.98
N GLY A 197 -21.21 -10.80 -8.44
CA GLY A 197 -20.59 -9.63 -9.06
C GLY A 197 -21.24 -9.21 -10.39
N PRO A 198 -20.72 -8.14 -11.02
CA PRO A 198 -21.28 -7.59 -12.26
C PRO A 198 -21.37 -8.64 -13.37
N GLY A 199 -22.54 -8.76 -13.98
CA GLY A 199 -22.80 -9.77 -15.02
C GLY A 199 -22.80 -11.20 -14.49
N GLY A 200 -22.95 -11.42 -13.17
CA GLY A 200 -22.90 -12.75 -12.55
C GLY A 200 -21.47 -13.33 -12.43
N VAL A 201 -20.45 -12.48 -12.62
CA VAL A 201 -19.06 -12.90 -12.50
C VAL A 201 -18.57 -12.67 -11.07
N ALA A 202 -17.88 -13.65 -10.49
CA ALA A 202 -17.31 -13.55 -9.15
C ALA A 202 -16.32 -12.37 -9.06
N SER A 203 -16.55 -11.49 -8.10
CA SER A 203 -15.77 -10.25 -7.93
C SER A 203 -15.64 -9.87 -6.47
N SER A 204 -14.53 -9.23 -6.12
CA SER A 204 -14.32 -8.70 -4.77
C SER A 204 -14.98 -7.34 -4.60
N PRO A 205 -15.63 -7.08 -3.45
CA PRO A 205 -16.15 -5.75 -3.14
C PRO A 205 -15.07 -4.81 -2.64
N ILE A 206 -15.35 -3.51 -2.74
CA ILE A 206 -14.63 -2.42 -2.10
C ILE A 206 -15.63 -1.70 -1.19
N ALA A 207 -15.26 -1.50 0.08
CA ALA A 207 -16.08 -0.76 1.03
C ALA A 207 -15.82 0.75 0.90
N ILE A 208 -16.88 1.54 1.06
CA ILE A 208 -16.85 3.01 1.07
C ILE A 208 -17.14 3.47 2.50
N ILE A 209 -16.23 4.23 3.10
CA ILE A 209 -16.40 4.85 4.41
C ILE A 209 -16.40 6.37 4.22
N ASP A 210 -17.47 7.03 4.64
CA ASP A 210 -17.57 8.49 4.58
C ASP A 210 -16.69 9.14 5.65
N ARG A 211 -15.64 9.86 5.22
CA ARG A 211 -14.75 10.60 6.12
C ARG A 211 -15.29 11.97 6.53
N SER A 212 -16.34 12.47 5.89
CA SER A 212 -16.99 13.72 6.31
C SER A 212 -17.78 13.58 7.62
N ALA A 213 -18.13 12.34 8.00
CA ALA A 213 -18.72 12.06 9.29
C ALA A 213 -17.76 12.40 10.44
N ALA A 214 -18.31 12.75 11.59
CA ALA A 214 -17.53 13.07 12.78
C ALA A 214 -16.64 11.89 13.19
N SER A 215 -15.46 12.20 13.73
CA SER A 215 -14.55 11.21 14.32
C SER A 215 -15.27 10.34 15.34
N GLY A 216 -15.03 9.03 15.32
CA GLY A 216 -15.71 8.04 16.17
C GLY A 216 -17.11 7.63 15.68
N GLN A 217 -17.59 8.21 14.56
CA GLN A 217 -18.91 7.89 14.00
C GLN A 217 -18.86 7.40 12.56
N ARG A 218 -17.67 7.22 12.02
CA ARG A 218 -17.46 6.76 10.65
C ARG A 218 -17.85 5.30 10.52
N LYS A 219 -18.52 4.99 9.41
CA LYS A 219 -19.04 3.65 9.12
C LYS A 219 -19.04 3.40 7.62
N VAL A 220 -19.22 2.14 7.24
CA VAL A 220 -19.46 1.77 5.84
C VAL A 220 -20.80 2.38 5.39
N VAL A 221 -20.75 3.17 4.33
CA VAL A 221 -21.93 3.82 3.72
C VAL A 221 -22.33 3.18 2.40
N GLY A 222 -21.49 2.35 1.84
CA GLY A 222 -21.76 1.60 0.60
C GLY A 222 -20.63 0.65 0.24
N THR A 223 -20.86 -0.12 -0.79
CA THR A 223 -19.86 -1.00 -1.41
C THR A 223 -20.05 -0.97 -2.93
N PHE A 224 -19.00 -1.26 -3.67
CA PHE A 224 -19.04 -1.51 -5.10
C PHE A 224 -18.11 -2.68 -5.46
N PHE A 225 -18.36 -3.33 -6.57
CA PHE A 225 -17.53 -4.43 -7.03
C PHE A 225 -16.28 -3.94 -7.75
N SER A 226 -15.15 -4.56 -7.47
CA SER A 226 -13.85 -4.20 -8.06
C SER A 226 -13.67 -4.69 -9.50
N HIS A 227 -14.59 -5.48 -10.04
CA HIS A 227 -14.48 -6.13 -11.36
C HIS A 227 -13.22 -6.99 -11.50
N GLY A 228 -12.85 -7.70 -10.44
CA GLY A 228 -11.77 -8.68 -10.41
C GLY A 228 -11.79 -9.45 -9.11
N ARG A 229 -10.91 -10.43 -8.98
CA ARG A 229 -10.94 -11.40 -7.88
C ARG A 229 -9.82 -11.13 -6.89
N GLU A 230 -10.14 -11.15 -5.59
CA GLU A 230 -9.25 -10.82 -4.48
C GLU A 230 -8.61 -9.43 -4.66
N SER A 231 -9.43 -8.36 -4.50
CA SER A 231 -8.95 -6.99 -4.59
C SER A 231 -7.92 -6.72 -3.49
N HIS A 232 -6.80 -6.08 -3.86
CA HIS A 232 -5.66 -5.87 -2.98
C HIS A 232 -5.24 -4.40 -2.95
N GLY A 233 -4.22 -3.99 -3.69
CA GLY A 233 -3.75 -2.61 -3.72
C GLY A 233 -4.73 -1.66 -4.38
N LEU A 234 -4.87 -0.47 -3.78
CA LEU A 234 -5.66 0.64 -4.28
C LEU A 234 -4.77 1.86 -4.46
N TRP A 235 -4.97 2.61 -5.56
CA TRP A 235 -4.26 3.87 -5.77
C TRP A 235 -5.08 4.85 -6.60
N THR A 236 -5.08 6.12 -6.19
CA THR A 236 -5.73 7.20 -6.93
C THR A 236 -4.73 8.00 -7.76
N ASN A 237 -5.23 8.69 -8.80
CA ASN A 237 -4.48 9.77 -9.42
C ASN A 237 -4.42 11.00 -8.48
N PRO A 238 -3.47 11.92 -8.67
CA PRO A 238 -3.34 13.10 -7.81
C PRO A 238 -4.58 14.00 -7.77
N GLU A 239 -5.37 14.00 -8.82
CA GLU A 239 -6.61 14.76 -8.94
C GLU A 239 -7.79 14.14 -8.17
N ASN A 240 -7.64 12.93 -7.62
CA ASN A 240 -8.68 12.16 -6.95
C ASN A 240 -9.96 11.96 -7.79
N THR A 241 -9.77 11.72 -9.08
CA THR A 241 -10.84 11.47 -10.05
C THR A 241 -10.82 10.05 -10.60
N LEU A 242 -9.69 9.36 -10.49
CA LEU A 242 -9.52 7.98 -10.94
C LEU A 242 -9.01 7.11 -9.79
N LEU A 243 -9.57 5.90 -9.67
CA LEU A 243 -9.10 4.86 -8.77
C LEU A 243 -8.66 3.65 -9.59
N TYR A 244 -7.52 3.09 -9.25
CA TYR A 244 -6.99 1.84 -9.79
C TYR A 244 -6.98 0.77 -8.70
N VAL A 245 -7.35 -0.46 -9.07
CA VAL A 245 -7.46 -1.60 -8.16
C VAL A 245 -6.66 -2.76 -8.70
N ALA A 246 -5.73 -3.28 -7.90
CA ALA A 246 -4.99 -4.50 -8.20
C ALA A 246 -5.74 -5.73 -7.68
N HIS A 247 -5.58 -6.88 -8.35
CA HIS A 247 -6.19 -8.15 -7.96
C HIS A 247 -5.14 -9.26 -7.85
N GLU A 248 -5.30 -10.15 -6.87
CA GLU A 248 -4.33 -11.23 -6.64
C GLU A 248 -4.68 -12.54 -7.35
N GLN A 249 -5.93 -12.74 -7.74
CA GLN A 249 -6.36 -13.98 -8.38
C GLN A 249 -6.66 -13.78 -9.86
N ASP A 250 -6.37 -14.83 -10.63
CA ASP A 250 -6.71 -14.89 -12.05
C ASP A 250 -8.22 -14.96 -12.24
N GLU A 251 -8.69 -14.37 -13.33
CA GLU A 251 -10.09 -14.45 -13.74
C GLU A 251 -10.48 -15.89 -14.11
N LEU A 252 -11.74 -16.24 -13.84
CA LEU A 252 -12.27 -17.59 -14.05
C LEU A 252 -12.41 -17.94 -15.54
N PRO A 253 -12.39 -19.23 -15.90
CA PRO A 253 -12.77 -19.68 -17.24
C PRO A 253 -14.16 -19.17 -17.63
N GLY A 254 -14.32 -18.76 -18.89
CA GLY A 254 -15.56 -18.21 -19.42
C GLY A 254 -15.72 -16.70 -19.27
N THR A 255 -14.76 -16.02 -18.63
CA THR A 255 -14.70 -14.55 -18.59
C THR A 255 -13.78 -13.98 -19.67
N PRO A 256 -13.90 -12.68 -20.05
CA PRO A 256 -13.08 -12.09 -21.11
C PRO A 256 -11.55 -12.18 -20.86
N ASN A 257 -11.12 -12.19 -19.61
CA ASN A 257 -9.70 -12.20 -19.21
C ASN A 257 -9.34 -13.51 -18.48
N ALA A 258 -9.98 -14.62 -18.81
CA ALA A 258 -9.76 -15.91 -18.17
C ALA A 258 -8.26 -16.28 -18.08
N GLY A 259 -7.84 -16.73 -16.91
CA GLY A 259 -6.45 -17.13 -16.63
C GLY A 259 -5.44 -15.98 -16.55
N GLN A 260 -5.90 -14.75 -16.42
CA GLN A 260 -5.06 -13.57 -16.23
C GLN A 260 -5.48 -12.80 -14.98
N THR A 261 -4.52 -12.26 -14.25
CA THR A 261 -4.81 -11.22 -13.26
C THR A 261 -5.08 -9.90 -13.97
N VAL A 262 -5.92 -9.08 -13.36
CA VAL A 262 -6.34 -7.80 -13.93
C VAL A 262 -6.10 -6.66 -12.95
N CYS A 263 -5.98 -5.44 -13.48
CA CYS A 263 -6.25 -4.20 -12.77
C CYS A 263 -7.57 -3.63 -13.25
N SER A 264 -8.33 -3.00 -12.37
CA SER A 264 -9.54 -2.29 -12.72
C SER A 264 -9.37 -0.79 -12.53
N ALA A 265 -10.02 -0.01 -13.38
CA ALA A 265 -10.05 1.45 -13.31
C ALA A 265 -11.49 1.96 -13.11
N PHE A 266 -11.63 2.98 -12.27
CA PHE A 266 -12.90 3.60 -11.93
C PHE A 266 -12.81 5.12 -12.03
N ASP A 267 -13.88 5.77 -12.49
CA ASP A 267 -14.13 7.18 -12.25
C ASP A 267 -14.68 7.35 -10.82
N VAL A 268 -13.98 8.11 -10.01
CA VAL A 268 -14.33 8.44 -8.62
C VAL A 268 -14.54 9.94 -8.44
N SER A 269 -14.86 10.66 -9.51
CA SER A 269 -15.23 12.08 -9.45
C SER A 269 -16.41 12.34 -8.52
N ASP A 270 -17.32 11.37 -8.38
CA ASP A 270 -18.26 11.28 -7.26
C ASP A 270 -17.80 10.12 -6.35
N PRO A 271 -17.13 10.40 -5.21
CA PRO A 271 -16.52 9.34 -4.41
C PRO A 271 -17.53 8.41 -3.72
N LEU A 272 -18.80 8.78 -3.67
CA LEU A 272 -19.86 7.91 -3.15
C LEU A 272 -20.51 7.03 -4.24
N LYS A 273 -20.19 7.29 -5.51
CA LYS A 273 -20.75 6.57 -6.67
C LYS A 273 -19.68 6.23 -7.70
N PRO A 274 -18.69 5.39 -7.35
CA PRO A 274 -17.65 4.96 -8.28
C PRO A 274 -18.25 4.32 -9.54
N VAL A 275 -17.74 4.72 -10.72
CA VAL A 275 -18.18 4.19 -12.00
C VAL A 275 -17.05 3.39 -12.63
N PHE A 276 -17.32 2.13 -12.96
CA PHE A 276 -16.37 1.27 -13.64
C PHE A 276 -16.03 1.79 -15.03
N ILE A 277 -14.74 1.88 -15.36
CA ILE A 277 -14.23 2.31 -16.66
C ILE A 277 -13.74 1.13 -17.48
N ALA A 278 -12.81 0.36 -16.93
CA ALA A 278 -12.15 -0.73 -17.66
C ALA A 278 -11.51 -1.74 -16.74
N GLN A 279 -11.37 -2.95 -17.26
CA GLN A 279 -10.52 -4.00 -16.73
C GLN A 279 -9.28 -4.13 -17.63
N ILE A 280 -8.10 -4.08 -17.04
CA ILE A 280 -6.81 -4.06 -17.74
C ILE A 280 -6.11 -5.41 -17.43
N PRO A 281 -6.02 -6.33 -18.40
CA PRO A 281 -5.33 -7.59 -18.17
C PRO A 281 -3.81 -7.37 -18.06
N LEU A 282 -3.20 -8.04 -17.09
CA LEU A 282 -1.76 -7.95 -16.80
C LEU A 282 -0.98 -9.21 -17.19
N GLY A 283 -1.66 -10.18 -17.81
CA GLY A 283 -1.27 -11.58 -17.86
C GLY A 283 -0.03 -11.93 -18.67
N ASN A 284 0.33 -11.20 -19.71
CA ASN A 284 1.36 -11.64 -20.64
C ASN A 284 2.49 -10.62 -20.77
N LEU A 285 3.43 -10.64 -19.85
CA LEU A 285 4.73 -9.99 -20.05
C LEU A 285 5.70 -10.99 -20.68
N THR A 286 6.15 -10.72 -21.88
CA THR A 286 7.27 -11.45 -22.49
C THR A 286 8.56 -10.76 -22.06
N LEU A 287 9.38 -11.49 -21.31
CA LEU A 287 10.74 -11.08 -20.98
C LEU A 287 11.73 -11.75 -21.95
N PRO A 288 12.98 -11.26 -22.05
CA PRO A 288 14.04 -11.98 -22.79
C PRO A 288 14.23 -13.42 -22.32
N SER A 289 13.90 -13.74 -21.09
CA SER A 289 13.92 -15.08 -20.50
C SER A 289 12.69 -15.93 -20.80
N GLY A 290 11.71 -15.43 -21.57
CA GLY A 290 10.45 -16.09 -21.91
C GLY A 290 9.21 -15.41 -21.29
N ALA A 291 8.03 -15.95 -21.60
CA ALA A 291 6.76 -15.43 -21.10
C ALA A 291 6.61 -15.74 -19.60
N LEU A 292 6.32 -14.71 -18.80
CA LEU A 292 5.87 -14.90 -17.43
C LEU A 292 4.35 -15.09 -17.44
N ARG A 293 3.90 -16.25 -17.01
CA ARG A 293 2.49 -16.56 -16.79
C ARG A 293 2.15 -16.40 -15.31
N ASN A 294 0.86 -16.18 -15.01
CA ASN A 294 0.30 -16.15 -13.65
C ASN A 294 0.95 -15.13 -12.73
N LYS A 295 1.01 -13.88 -13.17
CA LYS A 295 1.42 -12.78 -12.31
C LYS A 295 0.27 -12.35 -11.44
N LYS A 296 0.57 -12.25 -10.17
CA LYS A 296 -0.35 -11.62 -9.22
C LYS A 296 -0.08 -10.12 -9.16
N SER A 297 -1.11 -9.33 -9.35
CA SER A 297 -1.06 -7.88 -9.12
C SER A 297 -1.43 -7.63 -7.65
N ILE A 298 -0.42 -7.49 -6.79
CA ILE A 298 -0.64 -7.27 -5.36
C ILE A 298 -0.84 -5.78 -5.07
N ASN A 299 -0.03 -4.94 -5.70
CA ASN A 299 -0.09 -3.50 -5.49
C ASN A 299 0.19 -2.75 -6.78
N LEU A 300 -0.19 -1.49 -6.81
CA LEU A 300 0.06 -0.57 -7.91
C LEU A 300 0.32 0.82 -7.34
N VAL A 301 0.94 1.67 -8.12
CA VAL A 301 1.22 3.06 -7.79
C VAL A 301 1.01 3.92 -9.02
N TYR A 302 0.36 5.06 -8.86
CA TYR A 302 0.28 6.07 -9.91
C TYR A 302 1.56 6.92 -9.89
N VAL A 303 2.22 7.00 -11.04
CA VAL A 303 3.40 7.86 -11.21
C VAL A 303 3.11 8.85 -12.33
N ARG A 304 3.11 10.16 -12.00
CA ARG A 304 3.04 11.20 -13.01
C ARG A 304 4.42 11.39 -13.62
N VAL A 305 4.57 11.06 -14.88
CA VAL A 305 5.81 11.36 -15.63
C VAL A 305 5.68 12.75 -16.21
N GLY A 306 6.45 13.70 -15.70
CA GLY A 306 6.51 15.06 -16.26
C GLY A 306 7.15 15.08 -17.65
N ALA A 307 6.95 16.18 -18.40
CA ALA A 307 7.51 16.35 -19.76
C ALA A 307 9.05 16.25 -19.86
N LYS A 308 9.75 16.18 -18.74
CA LYS A 308 11.21 15.98 -18.62
C LYS A 308 11.60 14.78 -17.75
N GLY A 309 10.72 13.80 -17.57
CA GLY A 309 11.02 12.61 -16.77
C GLY A 309 11.10 12.86 -15.25
N GLN A 310 10.57 13.95 -14.75
CA GLN A 310 10.46 14.16 -13.31
C GLN A 310 9.25 13.39 -12.77
N THR A 311 9.53 12.48 -11.84
CA THR A 311 8.51 11.84 -11.00
C THR A 311 8.05 12.84 -9.94
N ALA A 312 6.75 12.99 -9.77
CA ALA A 312 6.17 13.78 -8.68
C ALA A 312 6.11 12.95 -7.40
#